data_fac31608a092da9b7b0ced4937e0a6c8
#
_entry.id   fac31608a092da9b7b0ced4937e0a6c8
#
_cell.length_a   1.000
_cell.length_b   1.000
_cell.length_c   1.000
_cell.angle_alpha   90.00
_cell.angle_beta   90.00
_cell.angle_gamma   90.00
#
_symmetry.space_group_name_H-M   'P 1'
#
loop_
_entity.id
_entity.type
_entity.pdbx_description
1 polymer ?
#
loop_
_entity_poly.entity_id
_entity_poly.type
_entity_poly.pdbx_seq_one_letter_code
_entity_poly.pdbx_strand_id
1 'polypeptide(L)'
;MGDNRVKNENLILDFTHVYCDEYIKDIDRFRYMDCSDIEETDMYCSKNAYEKIWGRIEPYGIQGIHYIDSGNYHYITKIITDHITEPFGLVMYDHHTDMQIPMVPEMMSCGDWAGQ
;
A
#
# COMPACT_ATOMS: atom_id res chain seq x y z
N MET A 1 -15.51 -8.56 -24.99
CA MET A 1 -14.60 -7.58 -24.71
C MET A 1 -14.32 -7.47 -23.26
N GLY A 2 -13.20 -7.55 -22.99
CA GLY A 2 -12.85 -7.41 -21.64
C GLY A 2 -13.35 -6.09 -21.10
N ASP A 3 -13.72 -6.11 -19.89
CA ASP A 3 -13.99 -4.90 -19.18
C ASP A 3 -12.67 -4.22 -18.89
N ASN A 4 -12.42 -3.08 -19.52
CA ASN A 4 -11.18 -2.35 -19.32
C ASN A 4 -11.19 -1.46 -18.09
N ARG A 5 -12.31 -1.44 -17.38
CA ARG A 5 -12.37 -0.66 -16.17
C ARG A 5 -11.58 -1.34 -15.06
N VAL A 6 -10.95 -0.51 -14.24
CA VAL A 6 -10.24 -0.98 -13.06
C VAL A 6 -11.25 -1.56 -12.07
N LYS A 7 -10.96 -2.74 -11.56
CA LYS A 7 -11.80 -3.37 -10.56
C LYS A 7 -11.49 -2.78 -9.18
N ASN A 8 -12.51 -2.63 -8.36
CA ASN A 8 -12.34 -2.20 -6.98
C ASN A 8 -12.51 -3.43 -6.09
N GLU A 9 -11.42 -3.92 -5.58
CA GLU A 9 -11.40 -5.11 -4.74
C GLU A 9 -10.70 -4.82 -3.42
N ASN A 10 -11.10 -5.53 -2.38
CA ASN A 10 -10.39 -5.50 -1.12
C ASN A 10 -9.09 -6.31 -1.26
N LEU A 11 -8.00 -5.74 -0.82
CA LEU A 11 -6.67 -6.31 -1.05
C LEU A 11 -5.96 -6.62 0.26
N ILE A 12 -5.17 -7.69 0.25
CA ILE A 12 -4.19 -8.00 1.28
C ILE A 12 -2.83 -7.93 0.62
N LEU A 13 -1.99 -7.00 1.07
CA LEU A 13 -0.62 -6.85 0.56
C LEU A 13 0.33 -7.42 1.62
N ASP A 14 0.95 -8.54 1.31
CA ASP A 14 1.76 -9.27 2.26
C ASP A 14 3.24 -9.17 1.88
N PHE A 15 4.01 -8.41 2.64
CA PHE A 15 5.43 -8.18 2.39
C PHE A 15 6.33 -9.13 3.17
N THR A 16 5.88 -9.60 4.34
CA THR A 16 6.71 -10.41 5.24
C THR A 16 6.10 -11.77 5.53
N HIS A 17 5.09 -12.16 4.78
CA HIS A 17 4.30 -13.37 5.02
C HIS A 17 3.61 -13.38 6.39
N VAL A 18 3.30 -12.19 6.90
CA VAL A 18 2.57 -12.06 8.16
C VAL A 18 1.15 -12.60 8.06
N TYR A 19 0.59 -12.62 6.85
CA TYR A 19 -0.76 -13.12 6.59
C TYR A 19 -0.76 -14.58 6.13
N CYS A 20 0.30 -15.32 6.38
CA CYS A 20 0.35 -16.74 6.03
C CYS A 20 -0.61 -17.60 6.83
N ASP A 21 -1.30 -17.03 7.78
CA ASP A 21 -2.38 -17.70 8.47
C ASP A 21 -3.51 -17.98 7.48
N GLU A 22 -3.87 -19.25 7.35
CA GLU A 22 -4.92 -19.67 6.43
C GLU A 22 -6.25 -18.98 6.70
N TYR A 23 -6.47 -18.61 7.95
CA TYR A 23 -7.70 -17.95 8.36
C TYR A 23 -7.93 -16.64 7.59
N ILE A 24 -6.88 -15.84 7.41
CA ILE A 24 -6.99 -14.58 6.67
C ILE A 24 -7.11 -14.83 5.16
N LYS A 25 -6.31 -15.79 4.66
CA LYS A 25 -6.28 -16.07 3.22
C LYS A 25 -7.61 -16.60 2.71
N ASP A 26 -8.37 -17.25 3.56
CA ASP A 26 -9.63 -17.86 3.16
C ASP A 26 -10.82 -16.90 3.18
N ILE A 27 -10.58 -15.62 3.43
CA ILE A 27 -11.65 -14.63 3.35
C ILE A 27 -11.91 -14.33 1.87
N ASP A 28 -13.00 -14.83 1.34
CA ASP A 28 -13.33 -14.74 -0.08
C ASP A 28 -13.46 -13.32 -0.61
N ARG A 29 -13.67 -12.36 0.29
CA ARG A 29 -13.87 -10.96 -0.10
C ARG A 29 -12.58 -10.21 -0.35
N PHE A 30 -11.44 -10.84 -0.09
CA PHE A 30 -10.15 -10.19 -0.23
C PHE A 30 -9.31 -10.93 -1.26
N ARG A 31 -8.58 -10.16 -2.03
CA ARG A 31 -7.57 -10.70 -2.93
C ARG A 31 -6.22 -10.64 -2.22
N TYR A 32 -5.59 -11.78 -2.09
CA TYR A 32 -4.28 -11.88 -1.48
C TYR A 32 -3.19 -11.61 -2.51
N MET A 33 -2.25 -10.73 -2.15
CA MET A 33 -1.09 -10.42 -2.98
C MET A 33 0.18 -10.69 -2.18
N ASP A 34 1.03 -11.56 -2.68
CA ASP A 34 2.35 -11.78 -2.11
C ASP A 34 3.31 -10.72 -2.68
N CYS A 35 3.73 -9.80 -1.86
CA CYS A 35 4.66 -8.73 -2.24
C CYS A 35 6.05 -8.94 -1.66
N SER A 36 6.33 -10.14 -1.12
CA SER A 36 7.60 -10.42 -0.44
C SER A 36 8.80 -10.41 -1.38
N ASP A 37 8.57 -10.50 -2.68
CA ASP A 37 9.63 -10.45 -3.68
C ASP A 37 10.04 -9.04 -4.08
N ILE A 38 9.33 -8.02 -3.63
CA ILE A 38 9.67 -6.63 -3.95
C ILE A 38 10.73 -6.15 -2.97
N GLU A 39 11.88 -5.74 -3.47
CA GLU A 39 12.98 -5.25 -2.67
C GLU A 39 12.78 -3.78 -2.30
N GLU A 40 13.52 -3.33 -1.30
CA GLU A 40 13.56 -1.93 -0.87
C GLU A 40 12.21 -1.42 -0.37
N THR A 41 11.53 -2.25 0.41
CA THR A 41 10.19 -1.93 0.89
C THR A 41 10.09 -1.82 2.41
N ASP A 42 11.03 -2.42 3.17
CA ASP A 42 10.93 -2.44 4.62
C ASP A 42 11.27 -1.06 5.20
N MET A 43 10.31 -0.42 5.85
CA MET A 43 10.38 0.93 6.42
C MET A 43 10.56 2.03 5.39
N TYR A 44 11.26 1.78 4.30
CA TYR A 44 11.53 2.74 3.23
C TYR A 44 11.08 2.15 1.91
N CYS A 45 10.64 3.03 1.02
CA CYS A 45 10.19 2.63 -0.29
C CYS A 45 10.96 3.41 -1.35
N SER A 46 11.76 2.70 -2.14
CA SER A 46 12.46 3.29 -3.25
C SER A 46 11.50 3.58 -4.40
N LYS A 47 11.96 4.35 -5.38
CA LYS A 47 11.17 4.64 -6.55
C LYS A 47 10.80 3.38 -7.32
N ASN A 48 11.75 2.45 -7.46
CA ASN A 48 11.50 1.17 -8.10
C ASN A 48 10.45 0.35 -7.35
N ALA A 49 10.56 0.32 -6.03
CA ALA A 49 9.59 -0.39 -5.20
C ALA A 49 8.19 0.22 -5.36
N TYR A 50 8.12 1.55 -5.34
CA TYR A 50 6.85 2.25 -5.53
C TYR A 50 6.17 1.83 -6.83
N GLU A 51 6.93 1.83 -7.93
CA GLU A 51 6.37 1.46 -9.23
C GLU A 51 5.91 0.01 -9.29
N LYS A 52 6.67 -0.88 -8.68
CA LYS A 52 6.29 -2.30 -8.64
C LYS A 52 5.05 -2.54 -7.79
N ILE A 53 4.97 -1.89 -6.65
CA ILE A 53 3.79 -1.99 -5.78
C ILE A 53 2.57 -1.45 -6.49
N TRP A 54 2.68 -0.27 -7.08
CA TRP A 54 1.56 0.32 -7.81
C TRP A 54 1.12 -0.56 -8.97
N GLY A 55 2.06 -1.12 -9.71
CA GLY A 55 1.73 -2.01 -10.83
C GLY A 55 0.93 -3.23 -10.41
N ARG A 56 1.10 -3.69 -9.17
CA ARG A 56 0.32 -4.81 -8.64
C ARG A 56 -1.05 -4.39 -8.14
N ILE A 57 -1.18 -3.17 -7.63
CA ILE A 57 -2.45 -2.66 -7.11
C ILE A 57 -3.36 -2.18 -8.23
N GLU A 58 -2.81 -1.54 -9.23
CA GLU A 58 -3.57 -0.84 -10.26
C GLU A 58 -4.69 -1.67 -10.89
N PRO A 59 -4.46 -2.94 -11.27
CA PRO A 59 -5.52 -3.74 -11.90
C PRO A 59 -6.74 -3.97 -11.01
N TYR A 60 -6.60 -3.80 -9.70
CA TYR A 60 -7.67 -4.09 -8.74
C TYR A 60 -8.32 -2.84 -8.18
N GLY A 61 -7.88 -1.66 -8.62
CA GLY A 61 -8.45 -0.41 -8.16
C GLY A 61 -7.92 0.03 -6.80
N ILE A 62 -8.31 1.23 -6.41
CA ILE A 62 -7.82 1.85 -5.18
C ILE A 62 -8.89 1.97 -4.10
N GLN A 63 -10.13 1.65 -4.40
CA GLN A 63 -11.20 1.69 -3.42
C GLN A 63 -11.28 0.37 -2.68
N GLY A 64 -11.80 0.44 -1.46
CA GLY A 64 -11.99 -0.75 -0.66
C GLY A 64 -11.07 -0.78 0.55
N ILE A 65 -10.99 -1.95 1.17
CA ILE A 65 -10.18 -2.17 2.36
C ILE A 65 -8.86 -2.79 1.94
N HIS A 66 -7.77 -2.24 2.50
CA HIS A 66 -6.43 -2.74 2.22
C HIS A 66 -5.76 -3.13 3.52
N TYR A 67 -5.36 -4.39 3.66
CA TYR A 67 -4.45 -4.82 4.71
C TYR A 67 -3.03 -4.71 4.18
N ILE A 68 -2.18 -3.98 4.88
CA ILE A 68 -0.86 -3.60 4.37
C ILE A 68 0.30 -4.06 5.25
N ASP A 69 0.16 -5.20 5.91
CA ASP A 69 1.22 -5.76 6.72
C ASP A 69 1.42 -4.92 8.01
N SER A 70 2.65 -4.69 8.40
CA SER A 70 2.93 -3.93 9.62
C SER A 70 3.06 -2.43 9.33
N GLY A 71 3.21 -1.63 10.39
CA GLY A 71 3.40 -0.19 10.25
C GLY A 71 4.62 0.18 9.43
N ASN A 72 5.58 -0.71 9.25
CA ASN A 72 6.74 -0.47 8.40
C ASN A 72 6.35 -0.23 6.93
N TYR A 73 5.13 -0.60 6.55
CA TYR A 73 4.63 -0.45 5.19
C TYR A 73 3.51 0.59 5.10
N HIS A 74 3.34 1.43 6.11
CA HIS A 74 2.25 2.39 6.18
C HIS A 74 2.29 3.41 5.03
N TYR A 75 3.44 3.64 4.41
CA TYR A 75 3.58 4.50 3.23
C TYR A 75 2.72 4.04 2.03
N ILE A 76 2.23 2.80 2.06
CA ILE A 76 1.33 2.30 1.01
C ILE A 76 0.12 3.23 0.87
N THR A 77 -0.31 3.85 1.96
CA THR A 77 -1.40 4.83 1.91
C THR A 77 -1.10 5.95 0.92
N LYS A 78 0.15 6.45 0.90
CA LYS A 78 0.53 7.49 -0.06
C LYS A 78 0.51 6.95 -1.49
N ILE A 79 0.99 5.72 -1.70
CA ILE A 79 0.97 5.13 -3.05
C ILE A 79 -0.45 5.11 -3.59
N ILE A 80 -1.41 4.71 -2.76
CA ILE A 80 -2.81 4.65 -3.16
C ILE A 80 -3.38 6.06 -3.35
N THR A 81 -3.14 6.97 -2.40
CA THR A 81 -3.73 8.30 -2.46
C THR A 81 -3.13 9.17 -3.55
N ASP A 82 -1.89 8.91 -3.96
CA ASP A 82 -1.28 9.64 -5.10
C ASP A 82 -2.08 9.46 -6.39
N HIS A 83 -2.89 8.42 -6.48
CA HIS A 83 -3.64 8.10 -7.68
C HIS A 83 -5.12 8.47 -7.56
N ILE A 84 -5.49 9.19 -6.51
CA ILE A 84 -6.82 9.76 -6.38
C ILE A 84 -6.83 11.08 -7.15
N THR A 85 -7.73 11.20 -8.12
CA THR A 85 -7.78 12.37 -9.00
C THR A 85 -8.75 13.44 -8.53
N GLU A 86 -9.53 13.16 -7.49
CA GLU A 86 -10.49 14.09 -6.93
C GLU A 86 -10.02 14.57 -5.55
N PRO A 87 -10.46 15.76 -5.11
CA PRO A 87 -10.15 16.17 -3.74
C PRO A 87 -10.67 15.16 -2.72
N PHE A 88 -9.89 14.90 -1.68
CA PHE A 88 -10.27 13.96 -0.64
C PHE A 88 -9.74 14.42 0.71
N GLY A 89 -10.34 13.91 1.78
CA GLY A 89 -9.86 14.10 3.13
C GLY A 89 -9.17 12.84 3.63
N LEU A 90 -8.18 13.03 4.48
CA LEU A 90 -7.46 11.92 5.09
C LEU A 90 -7.73 11.92 6.59
N VAL A 91 -8.22 10.79 7.11
CA VAL A 91 -8.42 10.59 8.54
C VAL A 91 -7.48 9.49 8.99
N MET A 92 -6.61 9.79 9.95
CA MET A 92 -5.64 8.84 10.48
C MET A 92 -5.86 8.59 11.96
N TYR A 93 -5.89 7.31 12.33
CA TYR A 93 -5.91 6.88 13.72
C TYR A 93 -4.53 6.29 14.05
N ASP A 94 -3.57 7.16 14.36
CA ASP A 94 -2.20 6.76 14.58
C ASP A 94 -1.58 7.67 15.64
N HIS A 95 -0.60 7.16 16.37
CA HIS A 95 0.18 7.95 17.30
C HIS A 95 1.16 8.88 16.62
N HIS A 96 1.53 8.59 15.39
CA HIS A 96 2.50 9.37 14.61
C HIS A 96 1.79 9.98 13.41
N THR A 97 2.15 11.20 13.05
CA THR A 97 1.53 11.89 11.93
C THR A 97 2.07 11.40 10.58
N ASP A 98 3.19 10.69 10.59
CA ASP A 98 3.91 10.27 9.39
C ASP A 98 4.30 11.44 8.49
N MET A 99 4.60 12.58 9.14
CA MET A 99 4.98 13.82 8.46
C MET A 99 6.41 14.23 8.81
N GLN A 100 7.24 13.28 9.23
CA GLN A 100 8.63 13.54 9.55
C GLN A 100 9.40 14.00 8.31
N ILE A 101 10.49 14.73 8.53
CA ILE A 101 11.36 15.14 7.44
C ILE A 101 12.10 13.90 6.93
N PRO A 102 12.04 13.61 5.61
CA PRO A 102 12.72 12.44 5.07
C PRO A 102 14.22 12.47 5.32
N MET A 103 14.76 11.39 5.82
CA MET A 103 16.19 11.24 5.99
C MET A 103 16.90 10.90 4.67
N VAL A 104 16.18 10.26 3.76
CA VAL A 104 16.66 9.96 2.42
C VAL A 104 15.70 10.63 1.44
N PRO A 105 16.11 11.74 0.81
CA PRO A 105 15.17 12.58 0.04
C PRO A 105 14.44 11.88 -1.10
N GLU A 106 15.05 10.86 -1.68
CA GLU A 106 14.44 10.16 -2.82
C GLU A 106 13.62 8.95 -2.41
N MET A 107 13.53 8.69 -1.11
CA MET A 107 12.78 7.55 -0.60
C MET A 107 11.71 8.02 0.38
N MET A 108 10.58 7.38 0.32
CA MET A 108 9.49 7.57 1.25
C MET A 108 9.62 6.55 2.37
N SER A 109 9.38 6.96 3.61
CA SER A 109 9.45 6.02 4.73
C SER A 109 8.10 5.88 5.41
N CYS A 110 8.01 4.89 6.31
CA CYS A 110 6.81 4.68 7.11
C CYS A 110 6.51 5.85 8.04
N GLY A 111 7.51 6.72 8.32
CA GLY A 111 7.34 7.85 9.24
C GLY A 111 7.21 9.20 8.57
N ASP A 112 7.34 9.30 7.25
CA ASP A 112 7.36 10.60 6.57
C ASP A 112 6.43 10.72 5.36
N TRP A 113 5.73 9.66 4.98
CA TRP A 113 4.95 9.64 3.75
C TRP A 113 3.83 10.69 3.72
N ALA A 114 3.24 11.01 4.86
CA ALA A 114 2.08 11.90 4.88
C ALA A 114 2.44 13.36 4.62
N GLY A 115 3.71 13.73 4.78
CA GLY A 115 4.18 15.10 4.52
C GLY A 115 4.62 15.34 3.09
N GLN A 116 4.50 14.35 2.25
CA GLN A 116 4.99 14.44 0.86
C GLN A 116 3.90 14.76 -0.14
#